data_1521aaf9a75ebaf8d9e47762b9ba2e10
#
_entry.id   1521aaf9a75ebaf8d9e47762b9ba2e10
#
_cell.length_a   1.000
_cell.length_b   1.000
_cell.length_c   1.000
_cell.angle_alpha   90.00
_cell.angle_beta   90.00
_cell.angle_gamma   90.00
#
_symmetry.space_group_name_H-M   'P 1'
#
loop_
_entity.id
_entity.type
_entity.pdbx_description
1 polymer ?
#
loop_
_entity_poly.entity_id
_entity_poly.type
_entity_poly.pdbx_seq_one_letter_code
_entity_poly.pdbx_strand_id
1 'polypeptide(L)'
;MRKFLIVSLSSTLTIGVTYFLPYGVWAELGALPAHPLIVHAVVVLLPLLSLLLLIGLLKKDLLKKFHVEIIGITALSTVGVLAAKSSGDSLSAAVGLPELHAEWGNNLVPLSMALFASFVLFSFFSFHKKFKVASTILGVLMVFLAIGTIGMTYVVGHSGAESVWKDRYAFAKDQEGSNSTEITLAEVRTHNSSSDCWTIVGENVYDVTSFVSRHPAGSSAIKEMCGTNASEDYLGEHSGQQEPEIWLEKLKIGTLKP
;
A
#
# COMPACT_ATOMS: atom_id res chain seq x y z
N MET A 1 -29.91 22.66 13.25
CA MET A 1 -28.78 23.56 13.59
C MET A 1 -27.89 23.02 14.70
N ARG A 2 -28.41 22.75 15.91
CA ARG A 2 -27.57 22.27 17.05
C ARG A 2 -26.81 20.97 16.75
N LYS A 3 -27.48 19.93 16.23
CA LYS A 3 -26.81 18.67 15.84
C LYS A 3 -25.74 18.87 14.76
N PHE A 4 -26.02 19.68 13.75
CA PHE A 4 -25.06 20.04 12.72
C PHE A 4 -23.79 20.69 13.31
N LEU A 5 -23.94 21.71 14.15
CA LEU A 5 -22.80 22.38 14.79
C LEU A 5 -21.97 21.42 15.65
N ILE A 6 -22.62 20.60 16.46
CA ILE A 6 -21.92 19.62 17.30
C ILE A 6 -21.11 18.65 16.46
N VAL A 7 -21.73 18.03 15.43
CA VAL A 7 -21.05 17.04 14.60
C VAL A 7 -19.94 17.70 13.77
N SER A 8 -20.17 18.87 13.18
CA SER A 8 -19.12 19.57 12.41
C SER A 8 -17.93 19.95 13.29
N LEU A 9 -18.16 20.50 14.49
CA LEU A 9 -17.08 20.88 15.41
C LEU A 9 -16.33 19.67 15.95
N SER A 10 -17.03 18.62 16.38
CA SER A 10 -16.39 17.39 16.86
C SER A 10 -15.59 16.71 15.74
N SER A 11 -16.13 16.64 14.51
CA SER A 11 -15.44 16.09 13.35
C SER A 11 -14.16 16.88 13.00
N THR A 12 -14.25 18.21 12.98
CA THR A 12 -13.09 19.08 12.72
C THR A 12 -12.03 18.91 13.82
N LEU A 13 -12.45 18.84 15.09
CA LEU A 13 -11.55 18.60 16.20
C LEU A 13 -10.86 17.22 16.10
N THR A 14 -11.61 16.17 15.78
CA THR A 14 -11.06 14.81 15.61
C THR A 14 -10.03 14.77 14.47
N ILE A 15 -10.33 15.37 13.32
CA ILE A 15 -9.39 15.47 12.20
C ILE A 15 -8.13 16.23 12.63
N GLY A 16 -8.28 17.39 13.30
CA GLY A 16 -7.16 18.18 13.80
C GLY A 16 -6.30 17.42 14.80
N VAL A 17 -6.91 16.74 15.77
CA VAL A 17 -6.17 15.90 16.73
C VAL A 17 -5.43 14.78 16.00
N THR A 18 -6.07 14.08 15.07
CA THR A 18 -5.44 13.00 14.31
C THR A 18 -4.25 13.49 13.47
N TYR A 19 -4.36 14.68 12.88
CA TYR A 19 -3.27 15.29 12.10
C TYR A 19 -2.02 15.58 12.93
N PHE A 20 -2.19 15.96 14.21
CA PHE A 20 -1.10 16.27 15.13
C PHE A 20 -0.69 15.11 16.04
N LEU A 21 -1.22 13.89 15.83
CA LEU A 21 -0.81 12.74 16.62
C LEU A 21 0.69 12.45 16.41
N PRO A 22 1.39 12.00 17.47
CA PRO A 22 2.80 11.65 17.37
C PRO A 22 3.06 10.55 16.33
N TYR A 23 4.23 10.60 15.74
CA TYR A 23 4.74 9.54 14.87
C TYR A 23 4.68 8.18 15.60
N GLY A 24 4.25 7.15 14.87
CA GLY A 24 4.21 5.78 15.38
C GLY A 24 2.90 5.35 16.07
N VAL A 25 1.98 6.27 16.38
CA VAL A 25 0.68 5.90 16.99
C VAL A 25 -0.09 4.89 16.16
N TRP A 26 0.05 4.94 14.82
CA TRP A 26 -0.60 4.04 13.87
C TRP A 26 0.39 3.04 13.26
N ALA A 27 1.53 2.75 13.90
CA ALA A 27 2.54 1.85 13.33
C ALA A 27 2.03 0.42 13.21
N GLU A 28 1.44 -0.09 14.29
CA GLU A 28 1.01 -1.47 14.41
C GLU A 28 -0.42 -1.60 14.93
N LEU A 29 -1.10 -2.63 14.49
CA LEU A 29 -2.39 -3.08 15.02
C LEU A 29 -2.23 -4.55 15.44
N GLY A 30 -2.11 -4.79 16.74
CA GLY A 30 -1.64 -6.08 17.25
C GLY A 30 -0.17 -6.29 16.88
N ALA A 31 0.16 -7.44 16.33
CA ALA A 31 1.54 -7.77 15.89
C ALA A 31 1.76 -7.51 14.38
N LEU A 32 0.86 -6.79 13.70
CA LEU A 32 0.92 -6.58 12.26
C LEU A 32 1.07 -5.08 11.94
N PRO A 33 1.80 -4.73 10.87
CA PRO A 33 1.81 -3.36 10.36
C PRO A 33 0.39 -2.87 10.09
N ALA A 34 0.03 -1.72 10.65
CA ALA A 34 -1.34 -1.21 10.55
C ALA A 34 -1.66 -0.66 9.15
N HIS A 35 -0.66 -0.20 8.40
CA HIS A 35 -0.85 0.42 7.09
C HIS A 35 -1.67 -0.43 6.10
N PRO A 36 -1.35 -1.70 5.83
CA PRO A 36 -2.14 -2.53 4.90
C PRO A 36 -3.59 -2.68 5.34
N LEU A 37 -3.86 -2.76 6.64
CA LEU A 37 -5.22 -2.90 7.18
C LEU A 37 -6.03 -1.62 7.00
N ILE A 38 -5.42 -0.46 7.32
CA ILE A 38 -6.10 0.85 7.24
C ILE A 38 -6.37 1.24 5.79
N VAL A 39 -5.42 1.02 4.86
CA VAL A 39 -5.62 1.38 3.46
C VAL A 39 -6.76 0.62 2.80
N HIS A 40 -7.05 -0.63 3.20
CA HIS A 40 -8.21 -1.37 2.67
C HIS A 40 -9.53 -0.65 2.97
N ALA A 41 -9.68 -0.06 4.16
CA ALA A 41 -10.84 0.74 4.48
C ALA A 41 -10.88 2.04 3.67
N VAL A 42 -9.74 2.72 3.52
CA VAL A 42 -9.65 4.00 2.80
C VAL A 42 -9.98 3.85 1.31
N VAL A 43 -9.39 2.85 0.64
CA VAL A 43 -9.60 2.64 -0.81
C VAL A 43 -11.02 2.25 -1.17
N VAL A 44 -11.82 1.81 -0.21
CA VAL A 44 -13.25 1.49 -0.40
C VAL A 44 -14.12 2.67 0.03
N LEU A 45 -13.95 3.16 1.26
CA LEU A 45 -14.85 4.15 1.84
C LEU A 45 -14.76 5.51 1.17
N LEU A 46 -13.55 5.94 0.81
CA LEU A 46 -13.34 7.28 0.25
C LEU A 46 -13.94 7.47 -1.15
N PRO A 47 -13.78 6.54 -2.12
CA PRO A 47 -14.46 6.61 -3.40
C PRO A 47 -15.98 6.45 -3.28
N LEU A 48 -16.48 5.55 -2.42
CA LEU A 48 -17.91 5.39 -2.20
C LEU A 48 -18.54 6.66 -1.63
N LEU A 49 -17.87 7.30 -0.68
CA LEU A 49 -18.30 8.59 -0.14
C LEU A 49 -18.31 9.67 -1.23
N SER A 50 -17.24 9.76 -2.01
CA SER A 50 -17.16 10.74 -3.12
C SER A 50 -18.30 10.54 -4.11
N LEU A 51 -18.61 9.29 -4.46
CA LEU A 51 -19.76 8.95 -5.31
C LEU A 51 -21.09 9.33 -4.66
N LEU A 52 -21.25 9.07 -3.35
CA LEU A 52 -22.43 9.47 -2.58
C LEU A 52 -22.64 11.00 -2.63
N LEU A 53 -21.57 11.78 -2.48
CA LEU A 53 -21.62 13.24 -2.57
C LEU A 53 -22.03 13.69 -3.99
N LEU A 54 -21.49 13.09 -5.05
CA LEU A 54 -21.87 13.39 -6.44
C LEU A 54 -23.36 13.09 -6.70
N ILE A 55 -23.83 11.92 -6.30
CA ILE A 55 -25.26 11.55 -6.42
C ILE A 55 -26.12 12.50 -5.57
N GLY A 56 -25.67 12.85 -4.38
CA GLY A 56 -26.36 13.74 -3.48
C GLY A 56 -26.50 15.17 -4.01
N LEU A 57 -25.53 15.66 -4.77
CA LEU A 57 -25.62 16.96 -5.44
C LEU A 57 -26.73 16.98 -6.52
N LEU A 58 -26.98 15.84 -7.17
CA LEU A 58 -28.10 15.66 -8.10
C LEU A 58 -29.44 15.55 -7.36
N LYS A 59 -29.43 14.95 -6.15
CA LYS A 59 -30.60 14.74 -5.28
C LYS A 59 -30.47 15.56 -4.01
N LYS A 60 -30.56 16.89 -4.11
CA LYS A 60 -30.30 17.84 -3.00
C LYS A 60 -31.12 17.57 -1.73
N ASP A 61 -32.30 16.98 -1.84
CA ASP A 61 -33.13 16.63 -0.71
C ASP A 61 -32.51 15.48 0.13
N LEU A 62 -31.78 14.57 -0.53
CA LEU A 62 -31.01 13.51 0.11
C LEU A 62 -29.89 14.11 0.98
N LEU A 63 -29.07 15.01 0.39
CA LEU A 63 -28.00 15.69 1.13
C LEU A 63 -28.54 16.50 2.30
N LYS A 64 -29.66 17.21 2.13
CA LYS A 64 -30.30 17.98 3.22
C LYS A 64 -30.79 17.07 4.33
N LYS A 65 -31.37 15.92 3.99
CA LYS A 65 -31.92 14.99 4.98
C LYS A 65 -30.83 14.32 5.82
N PHE A 66 -29.72 13.91 5.16
CA PHE A 66 -28.65 13.11 5.77
C PHE A 66 -27.32 13.88 5.96
N HIS A 67 -27.35 15.22 5.92
CA HIS A 67 -26.13 16.05 5.98
C HIS A 67 -25.26 15.77 7.21
N VAL A 68 -25.87 15.49 8.38
CA VAL A 68 -25.16 15.25 9.63
C VAL A 68 -24.43 13.92 9.59
N GLU A 69 -25.09 12.87 9.12
CA GLU A 69 -24.54 11.53 8.97
C GLU A 69 -23.41 11.53 7.93
N ILE A 70 -23.62 12.23 6.81
CA ILE A 70 -22.60 12.33 5.75
C ILE A 70 -21.37 13.12 6.26
N ILE A 71 -21.53 14.18 7.05
CA ILE A 71 -20.41 14.88 7.69
C ILE A 71 -19.60 13.91 8.55
N GLY A 72 -20.26 13.07 9.36
CA GLY A 72 -19.60 12.08 10.19
C GLY A 72 -18.82 11.06 9.38
N ILE A 73 -19.41 10.54 8.31
CA ILE A 73 -18.76 9.57 7.41
C ILE A 73 -17.58 10.22 6.67
N THR A 74 -17.72 11.46 6.21
CA THR A 74 -16.65 12.21 5.54
C THR A 74 -15.49 12.46 6.50
N ALA A 75 -15.78 12.82 7.76
CA ALA A 75 -14.76 12.98 8.79
C ALA A 75 -14.03 11.67 9.08
N LEU A 76 -14.76 10.57 9.23
CA LEU A 76 -14.18 9.23 9.46
C LEU A 76 -13.27 8.82 8.30
N SER A 77 -13.68 9.07 7.05
CA SER A 77 -12.85 8.79 5.87
C SER A 77 -11.59 9.63 5.86
N THR A 78 -11.67 10.93 6.22
CA THR A 78 -10.50 11.83 6.32
C THR A 78 -9.54 11.39 7.43
N VAL A 79 -10.05 10.98 8.59
CA VAL A 79 -9.25 10.38 9.69
C VAL A 79 -8.58 9.10 9.20
N GLY A 80 -9.27 8.26 8.44
CA GLY A 80 -8.69 7.07 7.81
C GLY A 80 -7.51 7.38 6.90
N VAL A 81 -7.61 8.45 6.07
CA VAL A 81 -6.50 8.90 5.21
C VAL A 81 -5.30 9.35 6.05
N LEU A 82 -5.52 10.13 7.11
CA LEU A 82 -4.46 10.56 8.02
C LEU A 82 -3.78 9.38 8.73
N ALA A 83 -4.57 8.43 9.20
CA ALA A 83 -4.06 7.22 9.82
C ALA A 83 -3.28 6.35 8.81
N ALA A 84 -3.77 6.21 7.57
CA ALA A 84 -3.07 5.51 6.49
C ALA A 84 -1.72 6.17 6.19
N LYS A 85 -1.67 7.51 6.09
CA LYS A 85 -0.40 8.22 5.90
C LYS A 85 0.55 7.96 7.06
N SER A 86 0.14 8.20 8.29
CA SER A 86 1.00 8.03 9.48
C SER A 86 1.50 6.59 9.63
N SER A 87 0.67 5.60 9.37
CA SER A 87 1.06 4.18 9.40
C SER A 87 2.00 3.82 8.24
N GLY A 88 1.82 4.44 7.07
CA GLY A 88 2.71 4.30 5.91
C GLY A 88 4.10 4.87 6.18
N ASP A 89 4.18 6.06 6.78
CA ASP A 89 5.44 6.67 7.20
C ASP A 89 6.19 5.77 8.21
N SER A 90 5.47 5.12 9.12
CA SER A 90 6.05 4.18 10.09
C SER A 90 6.54 2.89 9.42
N LEU A 91 5.76 2.33 8.49
CA LEU A 91 6.13 1.13 7.76
C LEU A 91 7.35 1.38 6.86
N SER A 92 7.42 2.55 6.22
CA SER A 92 8.53 2.91 5.33
C SER A 92 9.88 2.94 6.04
N ALA A 93 9.90 3.25 7.33
CA ALA A 93 11.12 3.20 8.14
C ALA A 93 11.67 1.77 8.32
N ALA A 94 10.80 0.76 8.22
CA ALA A 94 11.18 -0.65 8.37
C ALA A 94 11.51 -1.33 7.03
N VAL A 95 10.75 -1.01 5.96
CA VAL A 95 10.85 -1.76 4.67
C VAL A 95 11.29 -0.91 3.49
N GLY A 96 11.60 0.38 3.71
CA GLY A 96 11.91 1.34 2.65
C GLY A 96 10.67 2.07 2.13
N LEU A 97 10.91 3.18 1.42
CA LEU A 97 9.87 4.07 0.91
C LEU A 97 9.67 3.87 -0.59
N PRO A 98 8.50 3.41 -1.04
CA PRO A 98 8.13 3.49 -2.45
C PRO A 98 7.81 4.95 -2.80
N GLU A 99 8.77 5.70 -3.38
CA GLU A 99 8.70 7.16 -3.57
C GLU A 99 7.40 7.63 -4.23
N LEU A 100 7.02 7.03 -5.36
CA LEU A 100 5.79 7.39 -6.08
C LEU A 100 4.52 7.16 -5.24
N HIS A 101 4.45 6.04 -4.52
CA HIS A 101 3.31 5.74 -3.65
C HIS A 101 3.19 6.76 -2.52
N ALA A 102 4.30 7.13 -1.90
CA ALA A 102 4.35 8.12 -0.83
C ALA A 102 3.97 9.52 -1.33
N GLU A 103 4.45 9.93 -2.51
CA GLU A 103 4.10 11.21 -3.13
C GLU A 103 2.58 11.33 -3.37
N TRP A 104 1.98 10.32 -4.02
CA TRP A 104 0.54 10.30 -4.25
C TRP A 104 -0.26 10.23 -2.95
N GLY A 105 0.20 9.45 -1.96
CA GLY A 105 -0.42 9.37 -0.64
C GLY A 105 -0.41 10.71 0.10
N ASN A 106 0.69 11.46 0.02
CA ASN A 106 0.81 12.81 0.59
C ASN A 106 -0.20 13.80 -0.04
N ASN A 107 -0.46 13.68 -1.35
CA ASN A 107 -1.43 14.54 -2.04
C ASN A 107 -2.89 14.17 -1.72
N LEU A 108 -3.18 12.92 -1.32
CA LEU A 108 -4.52 12.50 -0.94
C LEU A 108 -4.98 13.15 0.37
N VAL A 109 -4.05 13.47 1.29
CA VAL A 109 -4.37 14.13 2.57
C VAL A 109 -5.06 15.48 2.38
N PRO A 110 -4.45 16.50 1.77
CA PRO A 110 -5.09 17.80 1.59
C PRO A 110 -6.36 17.70 0.74
N LEU A 111 -6.42 16.78 -0.22
CA LEU A 111 -7.60 16.58 -1.06
C LEU A 111 -8.80 16.07 -0.24
N SER A 112 -8.60 15.10 0.64
CA SER A 112 -9.65 14.58 1.53
C SER A 112 -10.11 15.64 2.55
N MET A 113 -9.18 16.43 3.09
CA MET A 113 -9.50 17.53 3.99
C MET A 113 -10.31 18.64 3.29
N ALA A 114 -9.95 18.98 2.05
CA ALA A 114 -10.69 19.96 1.24
C ALA A 114 -12.09 19.46 0.90
N LEU A 115 -12.26 18.16 0.60
CA LEU A 115 -13.57 17.55 0.36
C LEU A 115 -14.45 17.63 1.61
N PHE A 116 -13.90 17.29 2.79
CA PHE A 116 -14.60 17.41 4.07
C PHE A 116 -15.04 18.87 4.33
N ALA A 117 -14.08 19.82 4.26
CA ALA A 117 -14.36 21.23 4.52
C ALA A 117 -15.39 21.80 3.55
N SER A 118 -15.30 21.48 2.25
CA SER A 118 -16.25 21.94 1.24
C SER A 118 -17.65 21.41 1.50
N PHE A 119 -17.79 20.15 1.97
CA PHE A 119 -19.09 19.57 2.28
C PHE A 119 -19.72 20.21 3.54
N VAL A 120 -18.92 20.45 4.60
CA VAL A 120 -19.40 21.15 5.80
C VAL A 120 -19.90 22.54 5.45
N LEU A 121 -19.13 23.32 4.68
CA LEU A 121 -19.51 24.66 4.24
C LEU A 121 -20.73 24.64 3.31
N PHE A 122 -20.76 23.71 2.34
CA PHE A 122 -21.93 23.52 1.47
C PHE A 122 -23.17 23.22 2.29
N SER A 123 -23.08 22.33 3.26
CA SER A 123 -24.21 21.97 4.13
C SER A 123 -24.69 23.20 4.92
N PHE A 124 -23.76 23.97 5.49
CA PHE A 124 -24.11 25.21 6.21
C PHE A 124 -24.84 26.23 5.33
N PHE A 125 -24.27 26.54 4.16
CA PHE A 125 -24.86 27.58 3.28
C PHE A 125 -26.13 27.12 2.56
N SER A 126 -26.31 25.83 2.30
CA SER A 126 -27.51 25.30 1.63
C SER A 126 -28.80 25.43 2.44
N PHE A 127 -28.69 25.61 3.75
CA PHE A 127 -29.86 25.88 4.62
C PHE A 127 -30.30 27.36 4.62
N HIS A 128 -29.49 28.25 4.07
CA HIS A 128 -29.76 29.69 4.12
C HIS A 128 -29.96 30.25 2.72
N LYS A 129 -31.18 30.66 2.40
CA LYS A 129 -31.57 31.23 1.08
C LYS A 129 -30.67 32.40 0.64
N LYS A 130 -30.17 33.20 1.59
CA LYS A 130 -29.24 34.33 1.37
C LYS A 130 -27.93 33.91 0.70
N PHE A 131 -27.46 32.68 0.92
CA PHE A 131 -26.19 32.19 0.46
C PHE A 131 -26.27 31.18 -0.71
N LYS A 132 -27.32 31.30 -1.54
CA LYS A 132 -27.55 30.42 -2.69
C LYS A 132 -26.34 30.37 -3.64
N VAL A 133 -25.70 31.50 -3.91
CA VAL A 133 -24.52 31.58 -4.78
C VAL A 133 -23.34 30.81 -4.15
N ALA A 134 -23.06 31.07 -2.89
CA ALA A 134 -21.98 30.36 -2.17
C ALA A 134 -22.20 28.84 -2.16
N SER A 135 -23.41 28.38 -1.89
CA SER A 135 -23.71 26.94 -1.91
C SER A 135 -23.57 26.33 -3.31
N THR A 136 -23.88 27.10 -4.37
CA THR A 136 -23.68 26.63 -5.75
C THR A 136 -22.19 26.50 -6.09
N ILE A 137 -21.38 27.50 -5.75
CA ILE A 137 -19.92 27.47 -5.96
C ILE A 137 -19.31 26.29 -5.22
N LEU A 138 -19.66 26.10 -3.94
CA LEU A 138 -19.19 24.96 -3.14
C LEU A 138 -19.65 23.61 -3.71
N GLY A 139 -20.87 23.53 -4.25
CA GLY A 139 -21.35 22.33 -4.93
C GLY A 139 -20.51 22.00 -6.17
N VAL A 140 -20.17 23.00 -6.98
CA VAL A 140 -19.28 22.82 -8.14
C VAL A 140 -17.87 22.40 -7.70
N LEU A 141 -17.31 23.06 -6.68
CA LEU A 141 -16.01 22.69 -6.11
C LEU A 141 -16.02 21.25 -5.62
N MET A 142 -17.08 20.82 -4.93
CA MET A 142 -17.23 19.44 -4.46
C MET A 142 -17.22 18.42 -5.61
N VAL A 143 -17.79 18.74 -6.79
CA VAL A 143 -17.73 17.84 -7.96
C VAL A 143 -16.28 17.58 -8.34
N PHE A 144 -15.46 18.63 -8.47
CA PHE A 144 -14.04 18.49 -8.83
C PHE A 144 -13.25 17.76 -7.74
N LEU A 145 -13.48 18.09 -6.48
CA LEU A 145 -12.82 17.44 -5.35
C LEU A 145 -13.20 15.95 -5.25
N ALA A 146 -14.47 15.61 -5.44
CA ALA A 146 -14.92 14.22 -5.39
C ALA A 146 -14.34 13.38 -6.54
N ILE A 147 -14.36 13.91 -7.77
CA ILE A 147 -13.75 13.23 -8.93
C ILE A 147 -12.24 13.09 -8.72
N GLY A 148 -11.55 14.16 -8.28
CA GLY A 148 -10.13 14.14 -7.97
C GLY A 148 -9.79 13.13 -6.88
N THR A 149 -10.62 13.04 -5.84
CA THR A 149 -10.44 12.07 -4.75
C THR A 149 -10.59 10.63 -5.24
N ILE A 150 -11.57 10.32 -6.10
CA ILE A 150 -11.72 8.99 -6.71
C ILE A 150 -10.47 8.65 -7.52
N GLY A 151 -10.03 9.55 -8.42
CA GLY A 151 -8.86 9.35 -9.27
C GLY A 151 -7.57 9.18 -8.45
N MET A 152 -7.37 10.04 -7.43
CA MET A 152 -6.20 9.98 -6.57
C MET A 152 -6.18 8.68 -5.74
N THR A 153 -7.33 8.25 -5.21
CA THR A 153 -7.43 6.98 -4.47
C THR A 153 -7.06 5.78 -5.36
N TYR A 154 -7.49 5.81 -6.64
CA TYR A 154 -7.08 4.78 -7.60
C TYR A 154 -5.56 4.77 -7.82
N VAL A 155 -4.95 5.94 -8.06
CA VAL A 155 -3.50 6.05 -8.29
C VAL A 155 -2.69 5.59 -7.07
N VAL A 156 -3.10 6.01 -5.86
CA VAL A 156 -2.45 5.59 -4.60
C VAL A 156 -2.59 4.08 -4.40
N GLY A 157 -3.79 3.53 -4.60
CA GLY A 157 -4.03 2.10 -4.47
C GLY A 157 -3.23 1.29 -5.48
N HIS A 158 -3.19 1.73 -6.75
CA HIS A 158 -2.44 1.07 -7.82
C HIS A 158 -0.93 1.11 -7.56
N SER A 159 -0.37 2.27 -7.23
CA SER A 159 1.07 2.40 -6.94
C SER A 159 1.50 1.60 -5.71
N GLY A 160 0.65 1.50 -4.70
CA GLY A 160 0.88 0.64 -3.55
C GLY A 160 0.87 -0.85 -3.90
N ALA A 161 -0.10 -1.29 -4.72
CA ALA A 161 -0.13 -2.67 -5.21
C ALA A 161 1.09 -2.96 -6.11
N GLU A 162 1.45 -2.03 -7.00
CA GLU A 162 2.62 -2.17 -7.87
C GLU A 162 3.92 -2.35 -7.07
N SER A 163 4.11 -1.57 -5.99
CA SER A 163 5.30 -1.65 -5.14
C SER A 163 5.47 -3.00 -4.44
N VAL A 164 4.38 -3.74 -4.23
CA VAL A 164 4.41 -5.07 -3.59
C VAL A 164 4.44 -6.20 -4.60
N TRP A 165 3.70 -6.08 -5.72
CA TRP A 165 3.37 -7.20 -6.58
C TRP A 165 4.11 -7.21 -7.92
N LYS A 166 4.62 -6.07 -8.42
CA LYS A 166 5.22 -5.98 -9.76
C LYS A 166 6.32 -7.01 -9.99
N ASP A 167 7.29 -7.02 -9.10
CA ASP A 167 8.44 -7.92 -9.23
C ASP A 167 8.06 -9.37 -8.94
N ARG A 168 7.15 -9.59 -7.98
CA ARG A 168 6.64 -10.93 -7.63
C ARG A 168 5.82 -11.54 -8.76
N TYR A 169 4.98 -10.72 -9.43
CA TYR A 169 4.14 -11.19 -10.52
C TYR A 169 4.94 -11.41 -11.79
N ALA A 170 5.88 -10.52 -12.12
CA ALA A 170 6.80 -10.72 -13.25
C ALA A 170 7.58 -12.02 -13.09
N PHE A 171 8.11 -12.24 -11.88
CA PHE A 171 8.81 -13.46 -11.52
C PHE A 171 7.94 -14.72 -11.66
N ALA A 172 6.73 -14.74 -11.11
CA ALA A 172 5.81 -15.89 -11.23
C ALA A 172 5.47 -16.19 -12.71
N LYS A 173 5.33 -15.16 -13.54
CA LYS A 173 5.07 -15.31 -14.98
C LYS A 173 6.26 -15.87 -15.76
N ASP A 174 7.48 -15.47 -15.38
CA ASP A 174 8.70 -16.00 -15.99
C ASP A 174 8.87 -17.50 -15.65
N GLN A 175 8.42 -17.94 -14.46
CA GLN A 175 8.40 -19.34 -14.06
C GLN A 175 7.37 -20.16 -14.87
N GLU A 176 6.21 -19.61 -15.19
CA GLU A 176 5.21 -20.27 -16.05
C GLU A 176 5.68 -20.44 -17.50
N GLY A 177 6.55 -19.52 -17.98
CA GLY A 177 7.12 -19.57 -19.34
C GLY A 177 8.40 -20.39 -19.45
N SER A 178 9.06 -20.70 -18.34
CA SER A 178 10.27 -21.52 -18.30
C SER A 178 9.86 -22.99 -18.30
N ASN A 179 10.00 -23.66 -19.45
CA ASN A 179 10.22 -25.09 -19.48
C ASN A 179 11.40 -25.35 -18.51
N SER A 180 11.14 -25.97 -17.36
CA SER A 180 12.17 -26.26 -16.36
C SER A 180 13.30 -27.05 -17.03
N THR A 181 14.42 -26.37 -17.27
CA THR A 181 15.61 -27.04 -17.79
C THR A 181 16.02 -28.08 -16.75
N GLU A 182 15.99 -29.36 -17.13
CA GLU A 182 16.52 -30.42 -16.28
C GLU A 182 18.04 -30.31 -16.23
N ILE A 183 18.60 -30.06 -15.08
CA ILE A 183 20.04 -29.89 -14.83
C ILE A 183 20.54 -31.07 -14.01
N THR A 184 21.61 -31.70 -14.44
CA THR A 184 22.19 -32.81 -13.71
C THR A 184 23.09 -32.35 -12.56
N LEU A 185 23.20 -33.20 -11.51
CA LEU A 185 24.16 -32.94 -10.43
C LEU A 185 25.60 -32.81 -10.95
N ALA A 186 25.96 -33.55 -11.98
CA ALA A 186 27.27 -33.46 -12.60
C ALA A 186 27.53 -32.07 -13.21
N GLU A 187 26.52 -31.48 -13.80
CA GLU A 187 26.58 -30.12 -14.37
C GLU A 187 26.69 -29.08 -13.26
N VAL A 188 25.88 -29.15 -12.20
CA VAL A 188 25.98 -28.23 -11.05
C VAL A 188 27.38 -28.22 -10.45
N ARG A 189 28.03 -29.37 -10.34
CA ARG A 189 29.40 -29.52 -9.81
C ARG A 189 30.47 -28.80 -10.62
N THR A 190 30.24 -28.48 -11.89
CA THR A 190 31.17 -27.72 -12.71
C THR A 190 31.15 -26.23 -12.39
N HIS A 191 30.05 -25.71 -11.81
CA HIS A 191 29.83 -24.32 -11.42
C HIS A 191 30.16 -24.10 -9.93
N ASN A 192 31.42 -24.29 -9.53
CA ASN A 192 31.88 -24.38 -8.16
C ASN A 192 32.82 -23.24 -7.71
N SER A 193 32.80 -22.11 -8.42
CA SER A 193 33.64 -20.96 -8.10
C SER A 193 32.82 -19.73 -7.75
N SER A 194 33.40 -18.75 -7.06
CA SER A 194 32.70 -17.50 -6.70
C SER A 194 32.30 -16.64 -7.91
N SER A 195 32.88 -16.88 -9.07
CA SER A 195 32.53 -16.19 -10.34
C SER A 195 31.58 -17.00 -11.21
N ASP A 196 31.28 -18.25 -10.81
CA ASP A 196 30.39 -19.16 -11.51
C ASP A 196 29.91 -20.20 -10.48
N CYS A 197 28.82 -19.86 -9.78
CA CYS A 197 28.37 -20.53 -8.56
C CYS A 197 26.92 -20.97 -8.69
N TRP A 198 26.72 -22.28 -8.93
CA TRP A 198 25.40 -22.89 -8.87
C TRP A 198 25.24 -23.74 -7.63
N THR A 199 24.04 -23.83 -7.12
CA THR A 199 23.73 -24.68 -5.96
C THR A 199 22.36 -25.31 -6.09
N ILE A 200 22.12 -26.37 -5.32
CA ILE A 200 20.85 -27.07 -5.26
C ILE A 200 20.20 -26.76 -3.91
N VAL A 201 18.90 -26.40 -3.92
CA VAL A 201 18.06 -26.34 -2.74
C VAL A 201 16.74 -27.06 -3.03
N GLY A 202 16.45 -28.13 -2.30
CA GLY A 202 15.35 -29.02 -2.60
C GLY A 202 15.52 -29.74 -3.94
N GLU A 203 14.57 -29.58 -4.83
CA GLU A 203 14.59 -30.15 -6.19
C GLU A 203 14.99 -29.13 -7.25
N ASN A 204 15.40 -27.93 -6.85
CA ASN A 204 15.68 -26.82 -7.77
C ASN A 204 17.17 -26.49 -7.82
N VAL A 205 17.62 -26.01 -8.98
CA VAL A 205 18.98 -25.51 -9.22
C VAL A 205 18.94 -24.00 -9.35
N TYR A 206 19.91 -23.34 -8.71
CA TYR A 206 20.00 -21.88 -8.61
C TYR A 206 21.39 -21.39 -9.04
N ASP A 207 21.42 -20.33 -9.89
CA ASP A 207 22.64 -19.58 -10.15
C ASP A 207 22.77 -18.44 -9.13
N VAL A 208 23.60 -18.65 -8.12
CA VAL A 208 23.83 -17.69 -7.04
C VAL A 208 25.07 -16.82 -7.27
N THR A 209 25.69 -16.88 -8.45
CA THR A 209 26.92 -16.14 -8.79
C THR A 209 26.82 -14.65 -8.46
N SER A 210 25.75 -14.00 -8.91
CA SER A 210 25.51 -12.57 -8.67
C SER A 210 25.25 -12.22 -7.20
N PHE A 211 24.91 -13.22 -6.37
CA PHE A 211 24.55 -13.06 -4.97
C PHE A 211 25.73 -13.30 -4.02
N VAL A 212 26.80 -13.97 -4.47
CA VAL A 212 27.99 -14.27 -3.67
C VAL A 212 28.54 -13.06 -2.92
N SER A 213 28.64 -11.90 -3.59
CA SER A 213 29.19 -10.67 -3.00
C SER A 213 28.17 -9.85 -2.21
N ARG A 214 26.87 -10.16 -2.33
CA ARG A 214 25.76 -9.38 -1.75
C ARG A 214 25.10 -10.05 -0.55
N HIS A 215 25.51 -11.28 -0.22
CA HIS A 215 24.92 -11.99 0.91
C HIS A 215 25.21 -11.27 2.24
N PRO A 216 24.19 -11.02 3.09
CA PRO A 216 24.35 -10.27 4.35
C PRO A 216 25.39 -10.86 5.31
N ALA A 217 25.48 -12.19 5.41
CA ALA A 217 26.48 -12.88 6.24
C ALA A 217 27.88 -12.95 5.59
N GLY A 218 28.07 -12.29 4.45
CA GLY A 218 29.34 -12.27 3.73
C GLY A 218 29.46 -13.36 2.65
N SER A 219 30.46 -13.21 1.79
CA SER A 219 30.65 -14.08 0.61
C SER A 219 31.06 -15.51 0.95
N SER A 220 31.63 -15.76 2.14
CA SER A 220 32.09 -17.10 2.56
C SER A 220 30.92 -18.09 2.66
N ALA A 221 29.79 -17.66 3.22
CA ALA A 221 28.62 -18.51 3.38
C ALA A 221 28.11 -19.08 2.05
N ILE A 222 28.13 -18.27 0.98
CA ILE A 222 27.69 -18.73 -0.35
C ILE A 222 28.77 -19.54 -1.06
N LYS A 223 30.06 -19.19 -0.91
CA LYS A 223 31.15 -19.91 -1.60
C LYS A 223 31.22 -21.38 -1.26
N GLU A 224 30.91 -21.75 -0.04
CA GLU A 224 30.92 -23.14 0.41
C GLU A 224 29.80 -23.98 -0.23
N MET A 225 28.76 -23.30 -0.72
CA MET A 225 27.60 -23.93 -1.35
C MET A 225 27.79 -24.11 -2.88
N CYS A 226 28.80 -23.46 -3.50
CA CYS A 226 29.00 -23.52 -4.95
C CYS A 226 29.30 -24.96 -5.43
N GLY A 227 28.55 -25.45 -6.41
CA GLY A 227 28.69 -26.80 -6.97
C GLY A 227 28.14 -27.91 -6.08
N THR A 228 27.39 -27.59 -5.02
CA THR A 228 26.91 -28.57 -4.03
C THR A 228 25.39 -28.57 -3.88
N ASN A 229 24.87 -29.55 -3.14
CA ASN A 229 23.51 -29.53 -2.62
C ASN A 229 23.51 -28.88 -1.23
N ALA A 230 23.04 -27.65 -1.18
CA ALA A 230 23.00 -26.83 0.03
C ALA A 230 21.62 -26.84 0.70
N SER A 231 20.77 -27.82 0.43
CA SER A 231 19.41 -27.87 0.98
C SER A 231 19.36 -27.84 2.50
N GLU A 232 20.22 -28.60 3.16
CA GLU A 232 20.28 -28.66 4.62
C GLU A 232 20.78 -27.35 5.22
N ASP A 233 21.84 -26.77 4.66
CA ASP A 233 22.43 -25.52 5.12
C ASP A 233 21.46 -24.36 4.96
N TYR A 234 20.81 -24.26 3.78
CA TYR A 234 19.82 -23.23 3.50
C TYR A 234 18.60 -23.32 4.42
N LEU A 235 18.03 -24.53 4.60
CA LEU A 235 16.87 -24.73 5.46
C LEU A 235 17.21 -24.55 6.93
N GLY A 236 18.43 -24.88 7.35
CA GLY A 236 18.89 -24.66 8.71
C GLY A 236 18.94 -23.19 9.10
N GLU A 237 19.40 -22.33 8.18
CA GLU A 237 19.57 -20.88 8.44
C GLU A 237 18.31 -20.05 8.08
N HIS A 238 17.54 -20.45 7.08
CA HIS A 238 16.50 -19.61 6.46
C HIS A 238 15.09 -20.19 6.52
N SER A 239 14.86 -21.32 7.18
CA SER A 239 13.53 -21.93 7.26
C SER A 239 12.49 -20.96 7.84
N GLY A 240 11.40 -20.73 7.09
CA GLY A 240 10.30 -19.85 7.49
C GLY A 240 10.59 -18.33 7.33
N GLN A 241 11.71 -17.96 6.73
CA GLN A 241 12.03 -16.56 6.43
C GLN A 241 11.62 -16.22 4.99
N GLN A 242 10.66 -15.31 4.83
CA GLN A 242 10.12 -14.95 3.50
C GLN A 242 11.14 -14.25 2.59
N GLU A 243 12.02 -13.43 3.14
CA GLU A 243 12.96 -12.64 2.34
C GLU A 243 14.01 -13.50 1.65
N PRO A 244 14.72 -14.44 2.32
CA PRO A 244 15.60 -15.38 1.66
C PRO A 244 14.91 -16.25 0.60
N GLU A 245 13.68 -16.70 0.85
CA GLU A 245 12.89 -17.47 -0.13
C GLU A 245 12.63 -16.67 -1.41
N ILE A 246 12.25 -15.39 -1.29
CA ILE A 246 12.01 -14.51 -2.44
C ILE A 246 13.31 -14.27 -3.25
N TRP A 247 14.44 -14.12 -2.56
CA TRP A 247 15.74 -13.93 -3.23
C TRP A 247 16.20 -15.21 -3.92
N LEU A 248 16.09 -16.34 -3.25
CA LEU A 248 16.50 -17.62 -3.80
C LEU A 248 15.70 -17.94 -5.07
N GLU A 249 14.39 -17.75 -5.03
CA GLU A 249 13.52 -18.02 -6.16
C GLU A 249 13.87 -17.18 -7.40
N LYS A 250 14.34 -15.95 -7.24
CA LYS A 250 14.84 -15.09 -8.35
C LYS A 250 16.10 -15.63 -9.03
N LEU A 251 16.78 -16.56 -8.42
CA LEU A 251 18.05 -17.13 -8.90
C LEU A 251 17.88 -18.53 -9.48
N LYS A 252 16.64 -19.05 -9.52
CA LYS A 252 16.33 -20.38 -10.05
C LYS A 252 16.59 -20.46 -11.55
N ILE A 253 17.32 -21.48 -11.98
CA ILE A 253 17.66 -21.73 -13.39
C ILE A 253 17.10 -23.06 -13.94
N GLY A 254 16.63 -23.94 -13.07
CA GLY A 254 16.07 -25.21 -13.49
C GLY A 254 15.69 -26.12 -12.32
N THR A 255 15.39 -27.37 -12.68
CA THR A 255 15.12 -28.45 -11.74
C THR A 255 16.23 -29.51 -11.81
N LEU A 256 16.55 -30.09 -10.66
CA LEU A 256 17.53 -31.17 -10.61
C LEU A 256 16.95 -32.41 -11.31
N LYS A 257 17.70 -32.92 -12.28
CA LYS A 257 17.37 -34.20 -12.89
C LYS A 257 17.64 -35.32 -11.89
N PRO A 258 16.65 -36.21 -11.64
CA PRO A 258 16.80 -37.33 -10.72
C PRO A 258 17.96 -38.27 -11.06
#